data_cb2ed112cc75bb4f9853e669eadbc644
#
_entry.id   cb2ed112cc75bb4f9853e669eadbc644
#
_cell.length_a   1.000
_cell.length_b   1.000
_cell.length_c   1.000
_cell.angle_alpha   90.00
_cell.angle_beta   90.00
_cell.angle_gamma   90.00
#
_symmetry.space_group_name_H-M   'P 1'
#
loop_
_entity.id
_entity.type
_entity.pdbx_description
1 polymer ?
#
loop_
_entity_poly.entity_id
_entity_poly.type
_entity_poly.pdbx_seq_one_letter_code
_entity_poly.pdbx_strand_id
1 'polypeptide(L)'
;MARFRQTRRELLQSTAAVSAALAFAKFGTTPSWSAAAANKDVLAIIDQHLRQAADAKEVPGVVAVAANDNGVIYEGAFGKRDLAKGTDMTVDSVFWIASMTKALTATAAMQLVEQGKLQLDEPISKVLPDLAAAKVLEGFDDKGEPKLRPAKRPITLRHLLTHTAGFTYDFWDADTAKYVKFANLPGIISCKNAALQTPLAFDPGERWEYGINIDYAGKAVEAVSGQNLAVYLREHLFQPLGMKDTGFVIGADQKARLVSVHARGPDGGLAPIEFGIPQEPEFFMGGGGLYGTARDYLAFLQMLMHGGEFNGARILRPETVAEMSKNNIGDVNISRVVLKTTAPTATPDIDMGQLFPGQDIKWGLSFLINPQQAAAGRSGGSLSWAGLANTYFWLDPSKRVAGVILTQVLPFADPRVLNLYATFESGVYKSLS
;
A
#
# COMPACT_ATOMS: atom_id res chain seq x y z
N MET A 1 32.89 -65.47 -19.49
CA MET A 1 31.87 -65.40 -18.39
C MET A 1 32.41 -64.52 -17.28
N ALA A 2 32.06 -63.23 -17.27
CA ALA A 2 32.45 -62.30 -16.23
C ALA A 2 31.19 -61.93 -15.39
N ARG A 3 31.19 -62.30 -14.13
CA ARG A 3 30.14 -61.98 -13.17
C ARG A 3 30.43 -60.59 -12.59
N PHE A 4 29.60 -59.60 -12.92
CA PHE A 4 29.54 -58.30 -12.21
C PHE A 4 28.94 -58.50 -10.81
N ARG A 5 29.72 -58.20 -9.76
CA ARG A 5 29.25 -58.07 -8.37
C ARG A 5 28.98 -56.59 -8.12
N GLN A 6 27.72 -56.19 -8.02
CA GLN A 6 27.33 -54.91 -7.47
C GLN A 6 27.61 -54.86 -5.96
N THR A 7 28.18 -53.74 -5.50
CA THR A 7 28.54 -53.58 -4.10
C THR A 7 27.33 -53.01 -3.31
N ARG A 8 27.26 -53.37 -2.02
CA ARG A 8 26.18 -52.90 -1.09
C ARG A 8 25.99 -51.36 -1.03
N ARG A 9 26.96 -50.61 -1.53
CA ARG A 9 26.94 -49.15 -1.54
C ARG A 9 26.09 -48.57 -2.71
N GLU A 10 25.98 -49.28 -3.81
CA GLU A 10 25.16 -48.89 -4.99
C GLU A 10 23.66 -49.21 -4.78
N LEU A 11 23.35 -50.20 -3.93
CA LEU A 11 21.98 -50.54 -3.59
C LEU A 11 21.33 -49.55 -2.59
N LEU A 12 22.15 -48.85 -1.77
CA LEU A 12 21.68 -47.87 -0.82
C LEU A 12 21.47 -46.44 -1.42
N GLN A 13 22.06 -46.19 -2.60
CA GLN A 13 21.85 -44.91 -3.29
C GLN A 13 20.61 -44.92 -4.18
N SER A 14 20.10 -46.08 -4.61
CA SER A 14 18.85 -46.15 -5.38
C SER A 14 17.56 -46.20 -4.56
N THR A 15 17.66 -46.49 -3.24
CA THR A 15 16.50 -46.48 -2.35
C THR A 15 16.26 -45.12 -1.68
N ALA A 16 17.25 -44.21 -1.62
CA ALA A 16 17.07 -42.86 -1.07
C ALA A 16 16.42 -41.88 -2.05
N ALA A 17 16.47 -42.14 -3.34
CA ALA A 17 15.85 -41.25 -4.36
C ALA A 17 14.36 -41.51 -4.57
N VAL A 18 13.82 -42.66 -4.15
CA VAL A 18 12.39 -42.99 -4.29
C VAL A 18 11.58 -42.57 -3.05
N SER A 19 12.23 -42.42 -1.88
CA SER A 19 11.55 -42.01 -0.65
C SER A 19 11.35 -40.48 -0.52
N ALA A 20 12.07 -39.67 -1.28
CA ALA A 20 11.91 -38.20 -1.31
C ALA A 20 10.77 -37.72 -2.24
N ALA A 21 10.33 -38.57 -3.19
CA ALA A 21 9.25 -38.22 -4.12
C ALA A 21 7.83 -38.51 -3.56
N LEU A 22 7.72 -39.21 -2.45
CA LEU A 22 6.42 -39.58 -1.84
C LEU A 22 6.05 -38.74 -0.61
N ALA A 23 6.90 -37.81 -0.16
CA ALA A 23 6.63 -36.93 0.98
C ALA A 23 6.02 -35.57 0.57
N PHE A 24 5.95 -35.24 -0.73
CA PHE A 24 5.37 -33.97 -1.23
C PHE A 24 3.91 -34.10 -1.72
N ALA A 25 3.27 -35.26 -1.55
CA ALA A 25 1.90 -35.50 -2.05
C ALA A 25 0.80 -35.45 -0.97
N LYS A 26 1.03 -34.78 0.18
CA LYS A 26 0.01 -34.63 1.23
C LYS A 26 -0.07 -33.24 1.84
N PHE A 27 0.10 -32.20 1.05
CA PHE A 27 -0.37 -30.84 1.41
C PHE A 27 -1.06 -30.26 0.20
N GLY A 28 -2.36 -30.16 0.27
CA GLY A 28 -3.10 -29.40 -0.71
C GLY A 28 -4.41 -30.03 -1.18
N THR A 29 -5.29 -30.45 -0.29
CA THR A 29 -6.70 -30.24 -0.58
C THR A 29 -6.96 -28.76 -0.29
N THR A 30 -6.82 -27.92 -1.32
CA THR A 30 -7.46 -26.61 -1.30
C THR A 30 -8.93 -26.87 -0.96
N PRO A 31 -9.50 -26.23 0.09
CA PRO A 31 -10.94 -26.27 0.28
C PRO A 31 -11.53 -25.72 -1.02
N SER A 32 -12.30 -26.53 -1.74
CA SER A 32 -13.12 -26.04 -2.84
C SER A 32 -14.23 -25.19 -2.22
N TRP A 33 -13.92 -23.93 -1.98
CA TRP A 33 -14.95 -22.93 -1.77
C TRP A 33 -15.62 -22.74 -3.13
N SER A 34 -16.78 -23.39 -3.32
CA SER A 34 -17.72 -22.87 -4.32
C SER A 34 -18.11 -21.49 -3.81
N ALA A 35 -17.59 -20.43 -4.44
CA ALA A 35 -17.96 -19.08 -4.07
C ALA A 35 -19.48 -19.00 -4.24
N ALA A 36 -20.19 -18.84 -3.12
CA ALA A 36 -21.61 -18.56 -3.13
C ALA A 36 -21.80 -17.28 -3.95
N ALA A 37 -22.79 -17.27 -4.84
CA ALA A 37 -23.14 -16.06 -5.55
C ALA A 37 -23.49 -14.99 -4.50
N ALA A 38 -22.87 -13.81 -4.60
CA ALA A 38 -23.09 -12.72 -3.65
C ALA A 38 -24.59 -12.39 -3.56
N ASN A 39 -25.11 -12.24 -2.35
CA ASN A 39 -26.51 -11.93 -2.10
C ASN A 39 -26.84 -10.51 -2.58
N LYS A 40 -27.66 -10.42 -3.65
CA LYS A 40 -28.02 -9.16 -4.31
C LYS A 40 -28.78 -8.20 -3.40
N ASP A 41 -29.59 -8.71 -2.48
CA ASP A 41 -30.35 -7.85 -1.55
C ASP A 41 -29.42 -7.16 -0.57
N VAL A 42 -28.38 -7.87 -0.10
CA VAL A 42 -27.32 -7.27 0.74
C VAL A 42 -26.52 -6.24 -0.04
N LEU A 43 -26.18 -6.51 -1.30
CA LEU A 43 -25.47 -5.55 -2.15
C LEU A 43 -26.31 -4.29 -2.42
N ALA A 44 -27.63 -4.42 -2.58
CA ALA A 44 -28.53 -3.25 -2.70
C ALA A 44 -28.55 -2.39 -1.44
N ILE A 45 -28.32 -2.96 -0.26
CA ILE A 45 -28.17 -2.20 0.99
C ILE A 45 -26.87 -1.36 0.95
N ILE A 46 -25.78 -1.89 0.39
CA ILE A 46 -24.56 -1.10 0.19
C ILE A 46 -24.85 0.11 -0.70
N ASP A 47 -25.51 -0.10 -1.85
CA ASP A 47 -25.91 0.98 -2.76
C ASP A 47 -26.68 2.06 -2.05
N GLN A 48 -27.66 1.68 -1.22
CA GLN A 48 -28.48 2.60 -0.48
C GLN A 48 -27.64 3.47 0.47
N HIS A 49 -26.73 2.87 1.24
CA HIS A 49 -25.89 3.61 2.18
C HIS A 49 -24.94 4.57 1.49
N LEU A 50 -24.26 4.12 0.41
CA LEU A 50 -23.33 4.96 -0.32
C LEU A 50 -24.04 6.14 -1.01
N ARG A 51 -25.23 5.89 -1.57
CA ARG A 51 -26.09 6.92 -2.17
C ARG A 51 -26.56 7.92 -1.12
N GLN A 52 -27.09 7.45 0.01
CA GLN A 52 -27.58 8.33 1.08
C GLN A 52 -26.48 9.26 1.60
N ALA A 53 -25.26 8.77 1.80
CA ALA A 53 -24.14 9.60 2.24
C ALA A 53 -23.75 10.68 1.20
N ALA A 54 -23.80 10.35 -0.08
CA ALA A 54 -23.55 11.31 -1.15
C ALA A 54 -24.69 12.35 -1.26
N ASP A 55 -25.94 11.93 -1.19
CA ASP A 55 -27.12 12.80 -1.26
C ASP A 55 -27.20 13.74 -0.06
N ALA A 56 -26.82 13.25 1.14
CA ALA A 56 -26.71 14.05 2.36
C ALA A 56 -25.45 14.94 2.39
N LYS A 57 -24.60 14.89 1.35
CA LYS A 57 -23.31 15.59 1.27
C LYS A 57 -22.37 15.27 2.44
N GLU A 58 -22.48 14.07 2.99
CA GLU A 58 -21.52 13.56 3.95
C GLU A 58 -20.17 13.29 3.28
N VAL A 59 -20.20 12.89 2.01
CA VAL A 59 -19.04 12.82 1.10
C VAL A 59 -19.41 13.49 -0.21
N PRO A 60 -18.46 14.05 -0.98
CA PRO A 60 -18.76 14.66 -2.28
C PRO A 60 -19.22 13.60 -3.29
N GLY A 61 -18.60 12.46 -3.23
CA GLY A 61 -18.88 11.27 -4.03
C GLY A 61 -17.94 10.12 -3.65
N VAL A 62 -18.33 8.93 -4.05
CA VAL A 62 -17.65 7.69 -3.70
C VAL A 62 -17.72 6.70 -4.85
N VAL A 63 -16.63 5.95 -5.07
CA VAL A 63 -16.60 4.75 -5.88
C VAL A 63 -16.17 3.59 -4.99
N ALA A 64 -16.90 2.47 -5.04
CA ALA A 64 -16.57 1.27 -4.30
C ALA A 64 -16.67 0.04 -5.22
N VAL A 65 -15.69 -0.86 -5.14
CA VAL A 65 -15.64 -2.09 -5.91
C VAL A 65 -15.14 -3.24 -5.04
N ALA A 66 -15.67 -4.43 -5.23
CA ALA A 66 -15.19 -5.65 -4.56
C ALA A 66 -15.18 -6.84 -5.54
N ALA A 67 -14.24 -7.76 -5.31
CA ALA A 67 -14.13 -8.99 -6.08
C ALA A 67 -13.84 -10.19 -5.17
N ASN A 68 -14.17 -11.36 -5.67
CA ASN A 68 -13.74 -12.66 -5.18
C ASN A 68 -13.07 -13.46 -6.31
N ASP A 69 -12.83 -14.75 -6.13
CA ASP A 69 -12.26 -15.62 -7.16
C ASP A 69 -13.07 -15.71 -8.46
N ASN A 70 -14.37 -15.45 -8.41
CA ASN A 70 -15.24 -15.50 -9.58
C ASN A 70 -15.33 -14.17 -10.34
N GLY A 71 -14.64 -13.13 -9.86
CA GLY A 71 -14.62 -11.80 -10.45
C GLY A 71 -15.28 -10.72 -9.57
N VAL A 72 -15.70 -9.64 -10.21
CA VAL A 72 -16.33 -8.50 -9.53
C VAL A 72 -17.69 -8.90 -8.97
N ILE A 73 -17.88 -8.73 -7.66
CA ILE A 73 -19.12 -9.03 -6.94
C ILE A 73 -19.90 -7.77 -6.59
N TYR A 74 -19.24 -6.61 -6.52
CA TYR A 74 -19.85 -5.32 -6.27
C TYR A 74 -19.14 -4.21 -7.03
N GLU A 75 -19.94 -3.27 -7.54
CA GLU A 75 -19.46 -2.04 -8.15
C GLU A 75 -20.51 -0.95 -8.01
N GLY A 76 -20.14 0.22 -7.44
CA GLY A 76 -21.03 1.35 -7.28
C GLY A 76 -20.28 2.68 -7.36
N ALA A 77 -20.96 3.71 -7.89
CA ALA A 77 -20.47 5.08 -7.96
C ALA A 77 -21.64 6.05 -7.64
N PHE A 78 -21.45 6.94 -6.67
CA PHE A 78 -22.49 7.82 -6.17
C PHE A 78 -21.96 9.22 -5.89
N GLY A 79 -22.81 10.25 -6.05
CA GLY A 79 -22.47 11.64 -5.79
C GLY A 79 -21.75 12.32 -6.95
N LYS A 80 -20.87 13.28 -6.63
CA LYS A 80 -20.24 14.18 -7.59
C LYS A 80 -18.71 14.06 -7.54
N ARG A 81 -18.06 14.16 -8.71
CA ARG A 81 -16.61 14.34 -8.83
C ARG A 81 -16.14 15.69 -8.33
N ASP A 82 -17.00 16.69 -8.47
CA ASP A 82 -16.75 18.07 -8.08
C ASP A 82 -18.10 18.70 -7.68
N LEU A 83 -18.23 19.09 -6.40
CA LEU A 83 -19.47 19.66 -5.87
C LEU A 83 -19.78 21.03 -6.47
N ALA A 84 -18.77 21.82 -6.85
CA ALA A 84 -18.97 23.14 -7.43
C ALA A 84 -19.45 23.05 -8.89
N LYS A 85 -18.93 22.06 -9.65
CA LYS A 85 -19.30 21.84 -11.05
C LYS A 85 -20.53 20.96 -11.23
N GLY A 86 -20.90 20.20 -10.19
CA GLY A 86 -22.02 19.28 -10.23
C GLY A 86 -21.82 18.06 -11.15
N THR A 87 -20.59 17.73 -11.53
CA THR A 87 -20.26 16.60 -12.43
C THR A 87 -20.44 15.27 -11.69
N ASP A 88 -21.21 14.35 -12.28
CA ASP A 88 -21.53 13.06 -11.67
C ASP A 88 -20.30 12.18 -11.48
N MET A 89 -20.27 11.42 -10.38
CA MET A 89 -19.33 10.34 -10.13
C MET A 89 -19.65 9.16 -11.05
N THR A 90 -18.63 8.55 -11.62
CA THR A 90 -18.72 7.35 -12.45
C THR A 90 -17.68 6.32 -11.98
N VAL A 91 -17.89 5.04 -12.27
CA VAL A 91 -16.99 3.96 -11.83
C VAL A 91 -15.58 4.07 -12.42
N ASP A 92 -15.44 4.75 -13.56
CA ASP A 92 -14.17 5.06 -14.23
C ASP A 92 -13.60 6.43 -13.83
N SER A 93 -14.15 7.07 -12.80
CA SER A 93 -13.59 8.31 -12.24
C SER A 93 -12.16 8.05 -11.74
N VAL A 94 -11.29 9.03 -11.99
CA VAL A 94 -9.86 8.96 -11.67
C VAL A 94 -9.62 9.68 -10.35
N PHE A 95 -8.89 9.05 -9.45
CA PHE A 95 -8.59 9.53 -8.11
C PHE A 95 -7.10 9.68 -7.91
N TRP A 96 -6.65 10.66 -7.16
CA TRP A 96 -5.34 10.58 -6.52
C TRP A 96 -5.40 9.50 -5.44
N ILE A 97 -4.70 8.39 -5.66
CA ILE A 97 -4.75 7.24 -4.74
C ILE A 97 -3.77 7.36 -3.58
N ALA A 98 -2.97 8.43 -3.57
CA ALA A 98 -2.03 8.77 -2.50
C ALA A 98 -1.21 7.54 -2.05
N SER A 99 -1.18 7.24 -0.76
CA SER A 99 -0.34 6.16 -0.20
C SER A 99 -0.72 4.74 -0.62
N MET A 100 -1.83 4.53 -1.31
CA MET A 100 -2.08 3.26 -1.99
C MET A 100 -1.01 2.96 -3.07
N THR A 101 -0.31 3.99 -3.56
CA THR A 101 0.88 3.89 -4.43
C THR A 101 1.95 2.96 -3.86
N LYS A 102 2.11 2.92 -2.53
CA LYS A 102 3.19 2.20 -1.85
C LYS A 102 3.21 0.71 -2.15
N ALA A 103 2.05 0.07 -2.21
CA ALA A 103 1.94 -1.35 -2.53
C ALA A 103 2.41 -1.66 -3.96
N LEU A 104 2.12 -0.76 -4.90
CA LEU A 104 2.54 -0.88 -6.30
C LEU A 104 4.06 -0.69 -6.43
N THR A 105 4.63 0.31 -5.76
CA THR A 105 6.09 0.54 -5.70
C THR A 105 6.82 -0.62 -5.04
N ALA A 106 6.27 -1.17 -3.94
CA ALA A 106 6.84 -2.35 -3.28
C ALA A 106 6.82 -3.58 -4.21
N THR A 107 5.75 -3.76 -4.98
CA THR A 107 5.66 -4.84 -5.98
C THR A 107 6.77 -4.71 -7.02
N ALA A 108 7.04 -3.50 -7.54
CA ALA A 108 8.15 -3.25 -8.46
C ALA A 108 9.51 -3.60 -7.83
N ALA A 109 9.74 -3.19 -6.59
CA ALA A 109 10.97 -3.55 -5.87
C ALA A 109 11.11 -5.07 -5.71
N MET A 110 10.02 -5.78 -5.40
CA MET A 110 10.01 -7.23 -5.22
C MET A 110 10.20 -8.00 -6.54
N GLN A 111 9.75 -7.48 -7.69
CA GLN A 111 10.13 -8.02 -9.00
C GLN A 111 11.65 -8.01 -9.21
N LEU A 112 12.31 -6.93 -8.79
CA LEU A 112 13.76 -6.81 -8.88
C LEU A 112 14.50 -7.67 -7.84
N VAL A 113 13.88 -7.95 -6.70
CA VAL A 113 14.36 -8.96 -5.74
C VAL A 113 14.29 -10.36 -6.37
N GLU A 114 13.18 -10.72 -7.03
CA GLU A 114 13.05 -11.99 -7.76
C GLU A 114 14.10 -12.18 -8.86
N GLN A 115 14.51 -11.07 -9.52
CA GLN A 115 15.54 -11.04 -10.54
C GLN A 115 16.96 -11.04 -9.95
N GLY A 116 17.12 -11.02 -8.62
CA GLY A 116 18.43 -10.94 -7.96
C GLY A 116 19.13 -9.58 -8.08
N LYS A 117 18.45 -8.55 -8.62
CA LYS A 117 18.98 -7.19 -8.79
C LYS A 117 18.92 -6.36 -7.51
N LEU A 118 17.99 -6.66 -6.62
CA LEU A 118 17.87 -6.10 -5.28
C LEU A 118 17.92 -7.21 -4.24
N GLN A 119 18.37 -6.88 -3.03
CA GLN A 119 18.37 -7.78 -1.88
C GLN A 119 17.63 -7.11 -0.73
N LEU A 120 16.78 -7.89 -0.03
CA LEU A 120 15.96 -7.34 1.07
C LEU A 120 16.81 -6.88 2.26
N ASP A 121 17.87 -7.63 2.61
CA ASP A 121 18.57 -7.50 3.87
C ASP A 121 20.01 -6.97 3.74
N GLU A 122 20.45 -6.71 2.52
CA GLU A 122 21.74 -6.06 2.30
C GLU A 122 21.64 -4.53 2.43
N PRO A 123 22.75 -3.83 2.74
CA PRO A 123 22.79 -2.39 2.74
C PRO A 123 22.30 -1.80 1.42
N ILE A 124 21.22 -1.00 1.48
CA ILE A 124 20.66 -0.37 0.28
C ILE A 124 21.62 0.65 -0.35
N SER A 125 22.61 1.09 0.41
CA SER A 125 23.69 1.97 -0.09
C SER A 125 24.54 1.35 -1.20
N LYS A 126 24.47 0.03 -1.42
CA LYS A 126 25.07 -0.60 -2.60
C LYS A 126 24.46 -0.11 -3.92
N VAL A 127 23.20 0.31 -3.91
CA VAL A 127 22.47 0.80 -5.08
C VAL A 127 22.06 2.27 -4.94
N LEU A 128 22.00 2.79 -3.71
CA LEU A 128 21.75 4.20 -3.37
C LEU A 128 22.89 4.72 -2.48
N PRO A 129 24.05 5.11 -3.07
CA PRO A 129 25.26 5.47 -2.32
C PRO A 129 25.06 6.58 -1.29
N ASP A 130 24.17 7.54 -1.54
CA ASP A 130 23.87 8.65 -0.65
C ASP A 130 23.37 8.19 0.73
N LEU A 131 22.76 7.01 0.82
CA LEU A 131 22.29 6.43 2.06
C LEU A 131 23.38 5.75 2.90
N ALA A 132 24.63 5.67 2.40
CA ALA A 132 25.75 5.16 3.18
C ALA A 132 26.11 6.05 4.38
N ALA A 133 25.87 7.35 4.26
CA ALA A 133 26.16 8.36 5.28
C ALA A 133 24.90 8.87 5.99
N ALA A 134 23.83 8.05 6.06
CA ALA A 134 22.58 8.43 6.72
C ALA A 134 22.82 8.85 8.18
N LYS A 135 22.22 9.96 8.59
CA LYS A 135 22.34 10.52 9.93
C LYS A 135 21.02 10.45 10.67
N VAL A 136 21.08 10.25 11.98
CA VAL A 136 19.95 10.30 12.89
C VAL A 136 19.89 11.68 13.56
N LEU A 137 18.72 12.28 13.57
CA LEU A 137 18.41 13.51 14.29
C LEU A 137 18.11 13.16 15.75
N GLU A 138 18.95 13.68 16.67
CA GLU A 138 18.78 13.50 18.12
C GLU A 138 18.08 14.69 18.79
N GLY A 139 17.51 15.59 17.98
CA GLY A 139 16.86 16.81 18.42
C GLY A 139 17.67 18.05 18.03
N PHE A 140 17.53 19.13 18.82
CA PHE A 140 18.13 20.42 18.54
C PHE A 140 18.83 20.96 19.79
N ASP A 141 19.82 21.81 19.59
CA ASP A 141 20.45 22.53 20.69
C ASP A 141 19.65 23.80 21.08
N ASP A 142 20.17 24.54 22.07
CA ASP A 142 19.52 25.77 22.58
C ASP A 142 19.47 26.92 21.55
N LYS A 143 20.27 26.82 20.47
CA LYS A 143 20.26 27.77 19.34
C LYS A 143 19.31 27.30 18.21
N GLY A 144 18.73 26.15 18.34
CA GLY A 144 17.88 25.54 17.33
C GLY A 144 18.63 24.80 16.22
N GLU A 145 19.93 24.54 16.37
CA GLU A 145 20.75 23.78 15.43
C GLU A 145 20.50 22.28 15.60
N PRO A 146 20.36 21.48 14.50
CA PRO A 146 20.10 20.05 14.59
C PRO A 146 21.32 19.29 15.12
N LYS A 147 21.10 18.40 16.08
CA LYS A 147 22.10 17.46 16.57
C LYS A 147 22.01 16.17 15.75
N LEU A 148 23.00 15.95 14.91
CA LEU A 148 23.06 14.81 13.99
C LEU A 148 24.21 13.87 14.37
N ARG A 149 23.93 12.56 14.37
CA ARG A 149 24.96 11.52 14.47
C ARG A 149 24.84 10.51 13.33
N PRO A 150 25.90 9.77 13.00
CA PRO A 150 25.81 8.64 12.08
C PRO A 150 24.78 7.57 12.58
N ALA A 151 24.07 6.94 11.66
CA ALA A 151 23.23 5.79 11.98
C ALA A 151 24.10 4.60 12.45
N LYS A 152 23.65 3.83 13.46
CA LYS A 152 24.37 2.70 14.04
C LYS A 152 24.44 1.49 13.13
N ARG A 153 23.54 1.39 12.16
CA ARG A 153 23.47 0.29 11.20
C ARG A 153 22.97 0.79 9.84
N PRO A 154 23.30 0.08 8.75
CA PRO A 154 22.85 0.49 7.42
C PRO A 154 21.35 0.31 7.24
N ILE A 155 20.78 1.14 6.38
CA ILE A 155 19.40 0.95 5.88
C ILE A 155 19.40 -0.22 4.90
N THR A 156 18.35 -1.05 4.93
CA THR A 156 18.10 -2.13 3.97
C THR A 156 16.81 -1.88 3.21
N LEU A 157 16.59 -2.60 2.10
CA LEU A 157 15.32 -2.54 1.37
C LEU A 157 14.15 -2.98 2.27
N ARG A 158 14.34 -4.02 3.11
CA ARG A 158 13.33 -4.44 4.09
C ARG A 158 12.95 -3.30 5.02
N HIS A 159 13.91 -2.56 5.56
CA HIS A 159 13.63 -1.40 6.40
C HIS A 159 12.79 -0.34 5.67
N LEU A 160 13.06 -0.07 4.40
CA LEU A 160 12.28 0.86 3.59
C LEU A 160 10.85 0.36 3.38
N LEU A 161 10.69 -0.91 2.95
CA LEU A 161 9.38 -1.49 2.66
C LEU A 161 8.49 -1.70 3.90
N THR A 162 9.10 -1.70 5.09
CA THR A 162 8.39 -1.90 6.37
C THR A 162 8.24 -0.63 7.20
N HIS A 163 8.70 0.52 6.73
CA HIS A 163 8.71 1.76 7.51
C HIS A 163 9.51 1.67 8.83
N THR A 164 10.60 0.91 8.83
CA THR A 164 11.52 0.78 9.96
C THR A 164 12.91 1.36 9.67
N ALA A 165 13.09 2.09 8.54
CA ALA A 165 14.36 2.69 8.19
C ALA A 165 14.70 3.95 9.01
N GLY A 166 13.71 4.60 9.61
CA GLY A 166 13.88 5.83 10.38
C GLY A 166 13.43 7.10 9.66
N PHE A 167 13.06 7.04 8.39
CA PHE A 167 12.46 8.18 7.70
C PHE A 167 11.00 8.38 8.12
N THR A 168 10.63 9.64 8.36
CA THR A 168 9.27 10.05 8.74
C THR A 168 8.68 11.01 7.71
N TYR A 169 7.43 11.40 7.91
CA TYR A 169 6.83 12.56 7.23
C TYR A 169 6.87 13.78 8.14
N ASP A 170 7.22 14.93 7.58
CA ASP A 170 7.21 16.23 8.27
C ASP A 170 5.83 16.61 8.84
N PHE A 171 4.75 16.17 8.21
CA PHE A 171 3.38 16.41 8.71
C PHE A 171 2.93 15.45 9.81
N TRP A 172 3.75 14.46 10.21
CA TRP A 172 3.49 13.52 11.32
C TRP A 172 4.64 13.41 12.32
N ASP A 173 5.70 14.19 12.17
CA ASP A 173 6.82 14.22 13.09
C ASP A 173 7.33 15.65 13.27
N ALA A 174 7.24 16.16 14.51
CA ALA A 174 7.55 17.56 14.81
C ALA A 174 9.04 17.91 14.65
N ASP A 175 9.94 16.97 14.96
CA ASP A 175 11.38 17.18 14.81
C ASP A 175 11.78 17.18 13.33
N THR A 176 11.20 16.29 12.54
CA THR A 176 11.39 16.32 11.08
C THR A 176 10.81 17.60 10.47
N ALA A 177 9.61 18.05 10.90
CA ALA A 177 9.05 19.33 10.45
C ALA A 177 9.98 20.51 10.79
N LYS A 178 10.53 20.53 11.99
CA LYS A 178 11.50 21.55 12.42
C LYS A 178 12.78 21.50 11.59
N TYR A 179 13.29 20.29 11.29
CA TYR A 179 14.46 20.12 10.43
C TYR A 179 14.19 20.58 8.99
N VAL A 180 13.07 20.21 8.40
CA VAL A 180 12.64 20.63 7.05
C VAL A 180 12.63 22.17 6.96
N LYS A 181 12.06 22.82 7.98
CA LYS A 181 12.08 24.29 8.07
C LYS A 181 13.48 24.86 8.24
N PHE A 182 14.31 24.28 9.12
CA PHE A 182 15.71 24.71 9.37
C PHE A 182 16.55 24.61 8.08
N ALA A 183 16.49 23.48 7.40
CA ALA A 183 17.26 23.21 6.19
C ALA A 183 16.63 23.80 4.92
N ASN A 184 15.49 24.52 5.03
CA ASN A 184 14.73 25.08 3.92
C ASN A 184 14.42 24.04 2.83
N LEU A 185 14.02 22.82 3.24
CA LEU A 185 13.64 21.76 2.32
C LEU A 185 12.18 21.91 1.87
N PRO A 186 11.85 21.53 0.64
CA PRO A 186 10.46 21.44 0.21
C PRO A 186 9.79 20.23 0.85
N GLY A 187 8.46 20.29 1.04
CA GLY A 187 7.67 19.11 1.46
C GLY A 187 7.63 18.04 0.37
N ILE A 188 7.36 16.78 0.77
CA ILE A 188 7.40 15.61 -0.13
C ILE A 188 6.43 15.72 -1.32
N ILE A 189 5.27 16.37 -1.15
CA ILE A 189 4.26 16.59 -2.21
C ILE A 189 4.79 17.43 -3.37
N SER A 190 5.86 18.21 -3.15
CA SER A 190 6.51 18.97 -4.22
C SER A 190 7.17 18.08 -5.29
N CYS A 191 7.40 16.81 -5.00
CA CYS A 191 8.13 15.85 -5.84
C CYS A 191 9.51 16.34 -6.29
N LYS A 192 10.17 17.19 -5.46
CA LYS A 192 11.55 17.64 -5.66
C LYS A 192 12.52 16.71 -4.96
N ASN A 193 13.65 16.40 -5.59
CA ASN A 193 14.67 15.51 -5.00
C ASN A 193 15.15 16.02 -3.63
N ALA A 194 15.20 17.33 -3.42
CA ALA A 194 15.56 17.93 -2.12
C ALA A 194 14.61 17.52 -0.98
N ALA A 195 13.35 17.19 -1.26
CA ALA A 195 12.40 16.72 -0.24
C ALA A 195 12.80 15.39 0.41
N LEU A 196 13.67 14.63 -0.24
CA LEU A 196 14.19 13.36 0.29
C LEU A 196 15.35 13.53 1.27
N GLN A 197 15.94 14.74 1.40
CA GLN A 197 17.15 14.99 2.18
C GLN A 197 16.87 15.20 3.67
N THR A 198 15.92 14.48 4.24
CA THR A 198 15.64 14.50 5.68
C THR A 198 16.53 13.50 6.42
N PRO A 199 16.95 13.78 7.67
CA PRO A 199 17.62 12.79 8.51
C PRO A 199 16.63 11.69 8.95
N LEU A 200 17.18 10.62 9.50
CA LEU A 200 16.42 9.60 10.19
C LEU A 200 15.98 10.12 11.56
N ALA A 201 14.79 9.75 12.03
CA ALA A 201 14.31 10.03 13.38
C ALA A 201 14.83 8.98 14.41
N PHE A 202 15.31 7.83 13.95
CA PHE A 202 15.87 6.76 14.78
C PHE A 202 16.75 5.82 13.95
N ASP A 203 17.49 4.93 14.62
CA ASP A 203 18.35 3.96 13.93
C ASP A 203 17.51 2.90 13.19
N PRO A 204 17.90 2.51 11.96
CA PRO A 204 17.17 1.53 11.16
C PRO A 204 16.87 0.24 11.94
N GLY A 205 15.59 -0.21 11.92
CA GLY A 205 15.12 -1.43 12.58
C GLY A 205 14.75 -1.28 14.05
N GLU A 206 14.88 -0.10 14.68
CA GLU A 206 14.56 0.08 16.11
C GLU A 206 13.05 0.20 16.36
N ARG A 207 12.32 0.87 15.49
CA ARG A 207 10.87 1.06 15.61
C ARG A 207 10.23 1.23 14.25
N TRP A 208 8.91 1.25 14.23
CA TRP A 208 8.11 1.58 13.07
C TRP A 208 7.67 3.04 13.12
N GLU A 209 7.85 3.76 12.02
CA GLU A 209 7.30 5.11 11.86
C GLU A 209 7.04 5.40 10.38
N TYR A 210 5.84 5.87 10.10
CA TYR A 210 5.37 6.07 8.74
C TYR A 210 6.03 7.30 8.09
N GLY A 211 6.57 7.14 6.87
CA GLY A 211 7.29 8.24 6.22
C GLY A 211 7.65 7.98 4.77
N ILE A 212 8.64 8.74 4.29
CA ILE A 212 9.10 8.76 2.89
C ILE A 212 9.90 7.50 2.48
N ASN A 213 9.86 6.45 3.28
CA ASN A 213 10.65 5.23 3.08
C ASN A 213 10.45 4.61 1.69
N ILE A 214 9.19 4.56 1.22
CA ILE A 214 8.85 3.93 -0.07
C ILE A 214 9.28 4.80 -1.27
N ASP A 215 9.47 6.09 -1.08
CA ASP A 215 10.05 6.95 -2.11
C ASP A 215 11.49 6.53 -2.41
N TYR A 216 12.27 6.19 -1.38
CA TYR A 216 13.60 5.60 -1.54
C TYR A 216 13.55 4.18 -2.14
N ALA A 217 12.53 3.38 -1.84
CA ALA A 217 12.35 2.10 -2.53
C ALA A 217 12.10 2.32 -4.03
N GLY A 218 11.32 3.34 -4.40
CA GLY A 218 11.17 3.79 -5.79
C GLY A 218 12.49 4.20 -6.43
N LYS A 219 13.32 4.98 -5.74
CA LYS A 219 14.67 5.34 -6.20
C LYS A 219 15.57 4.11 -6.39
N ALA A 220 15.44 3.09 -5.54
CA ALA A 220 16.17 1.83 -5.72
C ALA A 220 15.71 1.07 -6.97
N VAL A 221 14.39 1.07 -7.26
CA VAL A 221 13.87 0.52 -8.53
C VAL A 221 14.49 1.25 -9.72
N GLU A 222 14.53 2.58 -9.71
CA GLU A 222 15.14 3.39 -10.79
C GLU A 222 16.63 3.05 -10.96
N ALA A 223 17.38 2.99 -9.85
CA ALA A 223 18.83 2.79 -9.87
C ALA A 223 19.24 1.45 -10.50
N VAL A 224 18.51 0.36 -10.23
CA VAL A 224 18.90 -0.99 -10.72
C VAL A 224 18.22 -1.38 -12.02
N SER A 225 17.10 -0.75 -12.38
CA SER A 225 16.41 -1.01 -13.65
C SER A 225 16.92 -0.13 -14.78
N GLY A 226 17.49 1.05 -14.47
CA GLY A 226 17.83 2.06 -15.44
C GLY A 226 16.62 2.79 -16.04
N GLN A 227 15.41 2.56 -15.52
CA GLN A 227 14.16 3.19 -15.92
C GLN A 227 13.68 4.12 -14.81
N ASN A 228 13.01 5.24 -15.14
CA ASN A 228 12.29 5.97 -14.11
C ASN A 228 11.08 5.15 -13.61
N LEU A 229 10.64 5.42 -12.39
CA LEU A 229 9.61 4.63 -11.71
C LEU A 229 8.28 4.58 -12.50
N ALA A 230 7.91 5.66 -13.19
CA ALA A 230 6.67 5.70 -13.97
C ALA A 230 6.72 4.75 -15.17
N VAL A 231 7.86 4.71 -15.87
CA VAL A 231 8.08 3.79 -16.99
C VAL A 231 8.10 2.36 -16.49
N TYR A 232 8.87 2.08 -15.43
CA TYR A 232 8.97 0.73 -14.87
C TYR A 232 7.59 0.18 -14.46
N LEU A 233 6.83 0.93 -13.66
CA LEU A 233 5.49 0.49 -13.21
C LEU A 233 4.53 0.31 -14.38
N ARG A 234 4.54 1.21 -15.37
CA ARG A 234 3.68 1.09 -16.55
C ARG A 234 3.97 -0.21 -17.30
N GLU A 235 5.23 -0.53 -17.58
CA GLU A 235 5.63 -1.65 -18.43
C GLU A 235 5.56 -3.00 -17.71
N HIS A 236 5.91 -3.03 -16.41
CA HIS A 236 6.03 -4.27 -15.66
C HIS A 236 4.86 -4.58 -14.73
N LEU A 237 3.92 -3.62 -14.55
CA LEU A 237 2.76 -3.82 -13.68
C LEU A 237 1.45 -3.37 -14.32
N PHE A 238 1.34 -2.11 -14.76
CA PHE A 238 0.05 -1.57 -15.19
C PHE A 238 -0.42 -2.16 -16.52
N GLN A 239 0.43 -2.17 -17.55
CA GLN A 239 0.07 -2.74 -18.86
C GLN A 239 -0.26 -4.23 -18.78
N PRO A 240 0.56 -5.10 -18.14
CA PRO A 240 0.24 -6.51 -18.00
C PRO A 240 -1.08 -6.78 -17.26
N LEU A 241 -1.44 -5.94 -16.27
CA LEU A 241 -2.69 -6.08 -15.51
C LEU A 241 -3.90 -5.37 -16.14
N GLY A 242 -3.69 -4.62 -17.24
CA GLY A 242 -4.74 -3.83 -17.87
C GLY A 242 -5.16 -2.58 -17.07
N MET A 243 -4.31 -2.08 -16.17
CA MET A 243 -4.52 -0.89 -15.35
C MET A 243 -4.24 0.38 -16.17
N LYS A 244 -5.10 0.64 -17.14
CA LYS A 244 -4.90 1.67 -18.19
C LYS A 244 -5.02 3.12 -17.69
N ASP A 245 -5.71 3.31 -16.57
CA ASP A 245 -5.97 4.64 -16.00
C ASP A 245 -5.06 4.95 -14.80
N THR A 246 -4.10 4.06 -14.48
CA THR A 246 -3.16 4.25 -13.38
C THR A 246 -1.84 4.83 -13.86
N GLY A 247 -1.37 5.91 -13.23
CA GLY A 247 -0.10 6.56 -13.57
C GLY A 247 0.22 7.76 -12.70
N PHE A 248 1.48 8.22 -12.74
CA PHE A 248 1.92 9.46 -12.06
C PHE A 248 1.50 10.71 -12.84
N VAL A 249 1.53 10.61 -14.15
CA VAL A 249 1.13 11.68 -15.07
C VAL A 249 -0.15 11.27 -15.75
N ILE A 250 -1.14 12.15 -15.75
CA ILE A 250 -2.46 11.90 -16.31
C ILE A 250 -2.69 12.71 -17.60
N GLY A 251 -3.19 12.04 -18.63
CA GLY A 251 -3.54 12.65 -19.91
C GLY A 251 -4.89 13.40 -19.88
N ALA A 252 -5.26 13.96 -21.02
CA ALA A 252 -6.48 14.76 -21.14
C ALA A 252 -7.77 13.97 -20.78
N ASP A 253 -7.85 12.71 -21.21
CA ASP A 253 -8.99 11.83 -20.92
C ASP A 253 -9.12 11.55 -19.40
N GLN A 254 -8.03 11.22 -18.73
CA GLN A 254 -8.01 11.02 -17.28
C GLN A 254 -8.32 12.32 -16.52
N LYS A 255 -7.78 13.47 -16.97
CA LYS A 255 -8.12 14.80 -16.40
C LYS A 255 -9.60 15.13 -16.49
N ALA A 256 -10.27 14.73 -17.58
CA ALA A 256 -11.72 14.93 -17.76
C ALA A 256 -12.54 14.09 -16.74
N ARG A 257 -11.97 12.99 -16.23
CA ARG A 257 -12.59 12.09 -15.24
C ARG A 257 -12.03 12.26 -13.84
N LEU A 258 -11.11 13.21 -13.60
CA LEU A 258 -10.46 13.44 -12.32
C LEU A 258 -11.45 13.96 -11.27
N VAL A 259 -11.40 13.37 -10.09
CA VAL A 259 -12.17 13.80 -8.93
C VAL A 259 -11.42 14.91 -8.19
N SER A 260 -12.11 16.03 -7.95
CA SER A 260 -11.56 17.13 -7.15
C SER A 260 -11.39 16.74 -5.69
N VAL A 261 -10.28 17.13 -5.08
CA VAL A 261 -10.11 16.99 -3.62
C VAL A 261 -10.99 18.02 -2.91
N HIS A 262 -11.69 17.57 -1.88
CA HIS A 262 -12.56 18.43 -1.07
C HIS A 262 -12.03 18.50 0.36
N ALA A 263 -11.98 19.69 0.93
CA ALA A 263 -11.67 19.89 2.32
C ALA A 263 -12.96 19.98 3.14
N ARG A 264 -13.00 19.26 4.28
CA ARG A 264 -14.07 19.41 5.27
C ARG A 264 -13.75 20.58 6.20
N GLY A 265 -14.65 21.55 6.22
CA GLY A 265 -14.57 22.67 7.14
C GLY A 265 -14.97 22.33 8.58
N PRO A 266 -14.73 23.25 9.53
CA PRO A 266 -15.11 23.08 10.93
C PRO A 266 -16.63 22.94 11.15
N ASP A 267 -17.42 23.46 10.24
CA ASP A 267 -18.89 23.34 10.21
C ASP A 267 -19.37 21.99 9.66
N GLY A 268 -18.43 21.13 9.23
CA GLY A 268 -18.70 19.85 8.60
C GLY A 268 -19.04 19.93 7.10
N GLY A 269 -19.09 21.12 6.52
CA GLY A 269 -19.29 21.34 5.09
C GLY A 269 -18.09 20.88 4.25
N LEU A 270 -18.32 20.60 2.97
CA LEU A 270 -17.29 20.19 2.01
C LEU A 270 -17.13 21.23 0.92
N ALA A 271 -15.90 21.64 0.64
CA ALA A 271 -15.57 22.53 -0.47
C ALA A 271 -14.42 21.95 -1.30
N PRO A 272 -14.48 22.00 -2.63
CA PRO A 272 -13.34 21.62 -3.46
C PRO A 272 -12.18 22.57 -3.21
N ILE A 273 -10.98 22.00 -3.19
CA ILE A 273 -9.71 22.73 -3.07
C ILE A 273 -8.85 22.49 -4.29
N GLU A 274 -7.99 23.47 -4.61
CA GLU A 274 -6.98 23.28 -5.62
C GLU A 274 -5.87 22.40 -5.06
N PHE A 275 -5.78 21.19 -5.55
CA PHE A 275 -4.77 20.22 -5.15
C PHE A 275 -4.43 19.28 -6.30
N GLY A 276 -3.15 18.97 -6.46
CA GLY A 276 -2.66 17.99 -7.42
C GLY A 276 -1.19 17.68 -7.19
N ILE A 277 -0.79 16.48 -7.58
CA ILE A 277 0.62 16.11 -7.63
C ILE A 277 1.23 16.72 -8.90
N PRO A 278 2.46 17.28 -8.83
CA PRO A 278 3.15 17.84 -9.99
C PRO A 278 3.17 16.87 -11.17
N GLN A 279 2.82 17.36 -12.35
CA GLN A 279 2.79 16.56 -13.58
C GLN A 279 4.14 16.53 -14.32
N GLU A 280 5.08 17.39 -13.92
CA GLU A 280 6.48 17.41 -14.32
C GLU A 280 7.37 17.31 -13.07
N PRO A 281 7.37 16.17 -12.36
CA PRO A 281 8.11 16.03 -11.11
C PRO A 281 9.61 15.82 -11.36
N GLU A 282 10.47 16.22 -10.41
CA GLU A 282 11.89 15.86 -10.41
C GLU A 282 12.12 14.37 -10.11
N PHE A 283 11.22 13.76 -9.31
CA PHE A 283 11.15 12.32 -9.10
C PHE A 283 9.70 11.85 -8.98
N PHE A 284 9.41 10.64 -9.43
CA PHE A 284 8.09 10.03 -9.28
C PHE A 284 7.92 9.53 -7.84
N MET A 285 7.02 10.18 -7.07
CA MET A 285 6.82 9.93 -5.65
C MET A 285 6.23 8.54 -5.42
N GLY A 286 7.10 7.54 -5.23
CA GLY A 286 6.74 6.12 -5.03
C GLY A 286 5.91 5.88 -3.77
N GLY A 287 5.96 6.81 -2.81
CA GLY A 287 5.17 6.78 -1.60
C GLY A 287 3.74 7.33 -1.74
N GLY A 288 3.38 8.00 -2.87
CA GLY A 288 2.06 8.64 -2.90
C GLY A 288 1.64 9.36 -4.17
N GLY A 289 2.38 9.25 -5.27
CA GLY A 289 2.19 10.10 -6.44
C GLY A 289 1.20 9.60 -7.49
N LEU A 290 0.68 8.39 -7.38
CA LEU A 290 -0.18 7.81 -8.43
C LEU A 290 -1.61 8.33 -8.39
N TYR A 291 -2.16 8.43 -9.59
CA TYR A 291 -3.58 8.49 -9.86
C TYR A 291 -4.05 7.13 -10.39
N GLY A 292 -5.33 6.82 -10.25
CA GLY A 292 -5.92 5.58 -10.77
C GLY A 292 -7.41 5.47 -10.53
N THR A 293 -8.01 4.40 -11.02
CA THR A 293 -9.42 4.05 -10.80
C THR A 293 -9.55 2.91 -9.79
N ALA A 294 -10.74 2.75 -9.21
CA ALA A 294 -11.01 1.65 -8.29
C ALA A 294 -10.87 0.28 -8.99
N ARG A 295 -11.28 0.18 -10.25
CA ARG A 295 -11.16 -1.06 -11.06
C ARG A 295 -9.71 -1.45 -11.30
N ASP A 296 -8.85 -0.49 -11.67
CA ASP A 296 -7.43 -0.75 -11.87
C ASP A 296 -6.78 -1.27 -10.58
N TYR A 297 -7.08 -0.61 -9.45
CA TYR A 297 -6.52 -1.07 -8.17
C TYR A 297 -7.07 -2.44 -7.75
N LEU A 298 -8.34 -2.74 -8.05
CA LEU A 298 -8.92 -4.06 -7.81
C LEU A 298 -8.22 -5.16 -8.63
N ALA A 299 -7.84 -4.88 -9.89
CA ALA A 299 -7.06 -5.81 -10.71
C ALA A 299 -5.70 -6.14 -10.07
N PHE A 300 -5.04 -5.14 -9.47
CA PHE A 300 -3.82 -5.34 -8.68
C PHE A 300 -4.06 -6.22 -7.46
N LEU A 301 -5.15 -6.00 -6.71
CA LEU A 301 -5.50 -6.84 -5.55
C LEU A 301 -5.84 -8.28 -5.97
N GLN A 302 -6.53 -8.47 -7.08
CA GLN A 302 -6.81 -9.80 -7.63
C GLN A 302 -5.51 -10.53 -8.03
N MET A 303 -4.54 -9.82 -8.59
CA MET A 303 -3.21 -10.38 -8.87
C MET A 303 -2.55 -10.91 -7.59
N LEU A 304 -2.57 -10.15 -6.50
CA LEU A 304 -2.04 -10.61 -5.20
C LEU A 304 -2.85 -11.79 -4.66
N MET A 305 -4.18 -11.74 -4.73
CA MET A 305 -5.08 -12.80 -4.28
C MET A 305 -4.84 -14.13 -5.00
N HIS A 306 -4.43 -14.08 -6.26
CA HIS A 306 -4.08 -15.25 -7.07
C HIS A 306 -2.58 -15.60 -7.03
N GLY A 307 -1.86 -15.18 -5.99
CA GLY A 307 -0.46 -15.54 -5.80
C GLY A 307 0.46 -14.97 -6.89
N GLY A 308 0.19 -13.73 -7.32
CA GLY A 308 1.04 -12.98 -8.22
C GLY A 308 0.68 -13.07 -9.70
N GLU A 309 -0.50 -13.60 -10.04
CA GLU A 309 -0.98 -13.74 -11.43
C GLU A 309 -2.41 -13.25 -11.57
N PHE A 310 -2.71 -12.56 -12.67
CA PHE A 310 -4.06 -12.16 -13.02
C PHE A 310 -4.21 -12.00 -14.54
N ASN A 311 -5.34 -12.47 -15.11
CA ASN A 311 -5.63 -12.40 -16.56
C ASN A 311 -4.50 -12.95 -17.45
N GLY A 312 -3.82 -14.00 -17.00
CA GLY A 312 -2.72 -14.63 -17.73
C GLY A 312 -1.38 -13.89 -17.62
N ALA A 313 -1.31 -12.77 -16.89
CA ALA A 313 -0.07 -12.06 -16.64
C ALA A 313 0.49 -12.43 -15.26
N ARG A 314 1.70 -13.00 -15.23
CA ARG A 314 2.45 -13.22 -14.00
C ARG A 314 3.31 -12.03 -13.67
N ILE A 315 3.02 -11.41 -12.53
CA ILE A 315 3.69 -10.21 -12.01
C ILE A 315 4.74 -10.58 -10.96
N LEU A 316 4.38 -11.51 -10.06
CA LEU A 316 5.23 -12.02 -8.98
C LEU A 316 5.10 -13.54 -8.89
N ARG A 317 6.08 -14.20 -8.27
CA ARG A 317 5.96 -15.60 -7.87
C ARG A 317 5.10 -15.71 -6.60
N PRO A 318 4.42 -16.85 -6.36
CA PRO A 318 3.61 -17.06 -5.16
C PRO A 318 4.40 -16.88 -3.86
N GLU A 319 5.66 -17.32 -3.84
CA GLU A 319 6.56 -17.19 -2.68
C GLU A 319 6.85 -15.73 -2.36
N THR A 320 6.95 -14.87 -3.38
CA THR A 320 7.17 -13.45 -3.21
C THR A 320 5.94 -12.75 -2.64
N VAL A 321 4.75 -13.10 -3.12
CA VAL A 321 3.49 -12.61 -2.54
C VAL A 321 3.37 -13.05 -1.08
N ALA A 322 3.70 -14.30 -0.76
CA ALA A 322 3.73 -14.80 0.61
C ALA A 322 4.75 -14.03 1.49
N GLU A 323 5.96 -13.74 0.95
CA GLU A 323 6.96 -12.91 1.65
C GLU A 323 6.43 -11.52 1.93
N MET A 324 5.77 -10.88 0.97
CA MET A 324 5.18 -9.54 1.14
C MET A 324 4.06 -9.52 2.18
N SER A 325 3.35 -10.61 2.35
CA SER A 325 2.13 -10.74 3.16
C SER A 325 2.38 -11.18 4.61
N LYS A 326 3.59 -11.61 4.97
CA LYS A 326 3.93 -12.04 6.33
C LYS A 326 4.44 -10.87 7.19
N ASN A 327 4.52 -11.08 8.51
CA ASN A 327 5.16 -10.15 9.42
C ASN A 327 6.64 -9.97 9.06
N ASN A 328 7.01 -8.77 8.60
CA ASN A 328 8.38 -8.39 8.22
C ASN A 328 9.05 -7.42 9.20
N ILE A 329 8.39 -7.12 10.33
CA ILE A 329 8.91 -6.22 11.38
C ILE A 329 9.25 -6.94 12.69
N GLY A 330 9.10 -8.27 12.74
CA GLY A 330 9.39 -9.07 13.93
C GLY A 330 8.56 -8.62 15.14
N ASP A 331 9.26 -8.28 16.23
CA ASP A 331 8.66 -7.88 17.50
C ASP A 331 8.38 -6.37 17.63
N VAL A 332 8.68 -5.59 16.59
CA VAL A 332 8.34 -4.16 16.58
C VAL A 332 6.83 -3.99 16.75
N ASN A 333 6.43 -3.14 17.70
CA ASN A 333 5.04 -2.93 18.06
C ASN A 333 4.49 -1.63 17.46
N ILE A 334 3.68 -1.75 16.43
CA ILE A 334 3.03 -0.61 15.76
C ILE A 334 1.89 -0.05 16.61
N SER A 335 1.18 -0.90 17.39
CA SER A 335 0.00 -0.50 18.15
C SER A 335 0.27 0.53 19.24
N ARG A 336 1.54 0.84 19.53
CA ARG A 336 1.95 1.88 20.47
C ARG A 336 2.32 3.20 19.79
N VAL A 337 2.26 3.25 18.47
CA VAL A 337 2.66 4.43 17.71
C VAL A 337 1.48 5.39 17.58
N VAL A 338 1.74 6.66 17.91
CA VAL A 338 0.82 7.77 17.62
C VAL A 338 1.54 8.74 16.71
N LEU A 339 1.10 8.83 15.47
CA LEU A 339 1.59 9.81 14.50
C LEU A 339 1.00 11.17 14.86
N LYS A 340 1.84 12.08 15.32
CA LYS A 340 1.43 13.41 15.81
C LYS A 340 1.42 14.42 14.66
N THR A 341 0.25 14.95 14.34
CA THR A 341 0.12 15.88 13.22
C THR A 341 0.78 17.23 13.47
N THR A 342 1.46 17.74 12.45
CA THR A 342 1.87 19.14 12.31
C THR A 342 1.06 19.88 11.22
N ALA A 343 0.13 19.17 10.55
CA ALA A 343 -0.71 19.66 9.46
C ALA A 343 -2.17 19.23 9.64
N PRO A 344 -2.92 19.81 10.61
CA PRO A 344 -4.25 19.34 11.00
C PRO A 344 -5.31 19.47 9.89
N THR A 345 -5.09 20.30 8.88
CA THR A 345 -5.97 20.41 7.71
C THR A 345 -5.82 19.23 6.73
N ALA A 346 -4.68 18.54 6.79
CA ALA A 346 -4.41 17.37 5.94
C ALA A 346 -4.71 16.06 6.69
N THR A 347 -4.42 15.98 7.98
CA THR A 347 -4.56 14.77 8.79
C THR A 347 -4.68 15.10 10.27
N PRO A 348 -5.50 14.37 11.07
CA PRO A 348 -5.44 14.42 12.52
C PRO A 348 -4.23 13.66 13.07
N ASP A 349 -4.07 13.64 14.40
CA ASP A 349 -3.25 12.62 15.06
C ASP A 349 -3.80 11.23 14.74
N ILE A 350 -2.92 10.29 14.45
CA ILE A 350 -3.30 8.90 14.14
C ILE A 350 -2.73 7.99 15.22
N ASP A 351 -3.60 7.48 16.09
CA ASP A 351 -3.27 6.43 17.04
C ASP A 351 -3.42 5.06 16.35
N MET A 352 -2.29 4.44 16.01
CA MET A 352 -2.28 3.14 15.34
C MET A 352 -2.95 2.06 16.19
N GLY A 353 -2.90 2.16 17.52
CA GLY A 353 -3.55 1.21 18.43
C GLY A 353 -5.08 1.23 18.35
N GLN A 354 -5.67 2.33 17.90
CA GLN A 354 -7.12 2.44 17.71
C GLN A 354 -7.62 1.76 16.41
N LEU A 355 -6.73 1.43 15.48
CA LEU A 355 -7.12 0.69 14.26
C LEU A 355 -7.58 -0.73 14.59
N PHE A 356 -6.93 -1.38 15.58
CA PHE A 356 -7.29 -2.71 16.08
C PHE A 356 -7.09 -2.74 17.60
N PRO A 357 -8.05 -2.25 18.41
CA PRO A 357 -7.89 -2.12 19.85
C PRO A 357 -7.51 -3.42 20.54
N GLY A 358 -6.44 -3.38 21.35
CA GLY A 358 -5.95 -4.53 22.12
C GLY A 358 -5.21 -5.59 21.30
N GLN A 359 -4.92 -5.34 20.03
CA GLN A 359 -4.22 -6.28 19.15
C GLN A 359 -2.82 -5.76 18.77
N ASP A 360 -1.89 -6.67 18.52
CA ASP A 360 -0.52 -6.37 18.10
C ASP A 360 -0.46 -6.32 16.55
N ILE A 361 -0.66 -5.13 15.98
CA ILE A 361 -0.65 -4.88 14.54
C ILE A 361 0.73 -5.22 13.97
N LYS A 362 0.74 -5.90 12.82
CA LYS A 362 1.97 -6.26 12.10
C LYS A 362 2.03 -5.58 10.73
N TRP A 363 3.21 -5.63 10.13
CA TRP A 363 3.47 -5.02 8.84
C TRP A 363 4.21 -5.98 7.91
N GLY A 364 3.69 -6.10 6.70
CA GLY A 364 4.34 -6.81 5.59
C GLY A 364 5.22 -5.86 4.78
N LEU A 365 5.57 -6.27 3.56
CA LEU A 365 6.27 -5.37 2.65
C LEU A 365 5.26 -4.43 2.00
N SER A 366 5.03 -3.29 2.64
CA SER A 366 4.07 -2.22 2.31
C SER A 366 2.59 -2.52 2.58
N PHE A 367 2.28 -3.44 3.49
CA PHE A 367 0.90 -3.72 3.90
C PHE A 367 0.78 -3.74 5.42
N LEU A 368 -0.28 -3.14 5.93
CA LEU A 368 -0.76 -3.41 7.29
C LEU A 368 -1.37 -4.81 7.31
N ILE A 369 -1.00 -5.63 8.29
CA ILE A 369 -1.52 -6.97 8.49
C ILE A 369 -2.50 -6.95 9.66
N ASN A 370 -3.73 -7.38 9.40
CA ASN A 370 -4.77 -7.62 10.40
C ASN A 370 -4.31 -8.74 11.35
N PRO A 371 -4.14 -8.51 12.66
CA PRO A 371 -3.61 -9.57 13.52
C PRO A 371 -4.63 -10.68 13.79
N GLN A 372 -5.91 -10.35 13.85
CA GLN A 372 -7.02 -11.27 14.14
C GLN A 372 -8.23 -10.94 13.27
N GLN A 373 -9.30 -11.73 13.37
CA GLN A 373 -10.53 -11.42 12.66
C GLN A 373 -11.12 -10.08 13.12
N ALA A 374 -11.44 -9.20 12.17
CA ALA A 374 -12.10 -7.93 12.42
C ALA A 374 -13.62 -8.10 12.54
N ALA A 375 -14.28 -7.19 13.27
CA ALA A 375 -15.73 -7.18 13.45
C ALA A 375 -16.50 -7.04 12.11
N ALA A 376 -15.93 -6.35 11.12
CA ALA A 376 -16.50 -6.21 9.78
C ALA A 376 -16.50 -7.51 8.97
N GLY A 377 -15.78 -8.57 9.41
CA GLY A 377 -15.72 -9.87 8.75
C GLY A 377 -14.34 -10.26 8.19
N ARG A 378 -13.40 -9.32 8.12
CA ARG A 378 -12.04 -9.54 7.61
C ARG A 378 -11.29 -10.55 8.48
N SER A 379 -10.65 -11.54 7.85
CA SER A 379 -9.86 -12.57 8.53
C SER A 379 -8.57 -12.02 9.11
N GLY A 380 -8.02 -12.67 10.13
CA GLY A 380 -6.63 -12.47 10.53
C GLY A 380 -5.68 -12.81 9.37
N GLY A 381 -4.59 -12.05 9.23
CA GLY A 381 -3.67 -12.18 8.09
C GLY A 381 -4.08 -11.38 6.85
N SER A 382 -5.25 -10.72 6.85
CA SER A 382 -5.64 -9.83 5.76
C SER A 382 -4.72 -8.62 5.65
N LEU A 383 -4.56 -8.14 4.42
CA LEU A 383 -3.72 -7.01 4.07
C LEU A 383 -4.58 -5.78 3.81
N SER A 384 -4.10 -4.61 4.19
CA SER A 384 -4.79 -3.35 3.90
C SER A 384 -3.84 -2.16 3.95
N TRP A 385 -4.28 -1.05 3.42
CA TRP A 385 -3.76 0.29 3.67
C TRP A 385 -4.73 1.36 3.15
N ALA A 386 -4.26 2.62 3.17
CA ALA A 386 -5.07 3.78 2.84
C ALA A 386 -4.27 4.83 2.05
N GLY A 387 -4.98 5.82 1.52
CA GLY A 387 -4.42 7.05 0.96
C GLY A 387 -4.94 8.29 1.66
N LEU A 388 -4.12 9.33 1.69
CA LEU A 388 -4.35 10.57 2.45
C LEU A 388 -5.71 11.24 2.16
N ALA A 389 -6.21 11.12 0.93
CA ALA A 389 -7.52 11.67 0.54
C ALA A 389 -8.69 10.71 0.85
N ASN A 390 -8.58 9.88 1.87
CA ASN A 390 -9.58 8.89 2.28
C ASN A 390 -9.90 7.88 1.17
N THR A 391 -8.87 7.23 0.64
CA THR A 391 -8.95 6.07 -0.23
C THR A 391 -8.49 4.84 0.55
N TYR A 392 -9.19 3.70 0.41
CA TYR A 392 -8.92 2.50 1.22
C TYR A 392 -9.01 1.25 0.37
N PHE A 393 -8.21 0.23 0.75
CA PHE A 393 -8.33 -1.11 0.19
C PHE A 393 -8.09 -2.17 1.26
N TRP A 394 -8.63 -3.36 1.02
CA TRP A 394 -8.26 -4.59 1.73
C TRP A 394 -8.17 -5.77 0.78
N LEU A 395 -7.40 -6.75 1.20
CA LEU A 395 -7.29 -8.07 0.59
C LEU A 395 -7.35 -9.11 1.71
N ASP A 396 -8.30 -10.02 1.66
CA ASP A 396 -8.44 -11.17 2.55
C ASP A 396 -8.08 -12.46 1.80
N PRO A 397 -6.84 -12.96 1.94
CA PRO A 397 -6.42 -14.17 1.26
C PRO A 397 -7.18 -15.42 1.72
N SER A 398 -7.65 -15.43 2.99
CA SER A 398 -8.35 -16.58 3.56
C SER A 398 -9.75 -16.75 3.01
N LYS A 399 -10.49 -15.66 2.86
CA LYS A 399 -11.85 -15.63 2.29
C LYS A 399 -11.84 -15.34 0.79
N ARG A 400 -10.67 -15.07 0.22
CA ARG A 400 -10.47 -14.76 -1.19
C ARG A 400 -11.37 -13.62 -1.66
N VAL A 401 -11.29 -12.50 -0.92
CA VAL A 401 -12.08 -11.28 -1.15
C VAL A 401 -11.17 -10.07 -1.10
N ALA A 402 -11.37 -9.17 -2.03
CA ALA A 402 -10.71 -7.87 -2.05
C ALA A 402 -11.73 -6.75 -2.28
N GLY A 403 -11.47 -5.57 -1.73
CA GLY A 403 -12.29 -4.41 -1.96
C GLY A 403 -11.49 -3.11 -1.96
N VAL A 404 -12.03 -2.14 -2.67
CA VAL A 404 -11.50 -0.79 -2.82
C VAL A 404 -12.64 0.20 -2.66
N ILE A 405 -12.45 1.24 -1.85
CA ILE A 405 -13.35 2.39 -1.77
C ILE A 405 -12.54 3.67 -1.92
N LEU A 406 -12.95 4.54 -2.82
CA LEU A 406 -12.26 5.77 -3.15
C LEU A 406 -13.16 6.98 -2.95
N THR A 407 -12.68 7.94 -2.17
CA THR A 407 -13.19 9.31 -2.08
C THR A 407 -12.05 10.29 -2.32
N GLN A 408 -12.31 11.59 -2.28
CA GLN A 408 -11.27 12.64 -2.30
C GLN A 408 -11.63 13.69 -1.25
N VAL A 409 -11.45 13.34 0.02
CA VAL A 409 -11.78 14.15 1.19
C VAL A 409 -10.54 14.35 2.06
N LEU A 410 -10.29 15.55 2.54
CA LEU A 410 -9.38 15.90 3.61
C LEU A 410 -10.16 16.51 4.81
N PRO A 411 -9.67 16.31 6.05
CA PRO A 411 -8.46 15.59 6.43
C PRO A 411 -8.58 14.07 6.27
N PHE A 412 -7.44 13.38 6.31
CA PHE A 412 -7.38 11.92 6.36
C PHE A 412 -8.14 11.36 7.58
N ALA A 413 -8.59 10.12 7.49
CA ALA A 413 -9.37 9.44 8.53
C ALA A 413 -10.66 10.20 8.89
N ASP A 414 -11.30 10.82 7.90
CA ASP A 414 -12.60 11.47 8.06
C ASP A 414 -13.63 10.48 8.61
N PRO A 415 -14.30 10.77 9.76
CA PRO A 415 -15.18 9.81 10.42
C PRO A 415 -16.35 9.34 9.55
N ARG A 416 -16.87 10.20 8.66
CA ARG A 416 -17.97 9.83 7.75
C ARG A 416 -17.51 8.87 6.67
N VAL A 417 -16.29 9.10 6.14
CA VAL A 417 -15.71 8.16 5.16
C VAL A 417 -15.33 6.83 5.82
N LEU A 418 -14.77 6.84 7.03
CA LEU A 418 -14.49 5.61 7.78
C LEU A 418 -15.74 4.79 8.04
N ASN A 419 -16.87 5.44 8.38
CA ASN A 419 -18.16 4.76 8.53
C ASN A 419 -18.65 4.13 7.22
N LEU A 420 -18.51 4.83 6.09
CA LEU A 420 -18.83 4.29 4.77
C LEU A 420 -17.96 3.09 4.43
N TYR A 421 -16.66 3.17 4.70
CA TYR A 421 -15.73 2.07 4.48
C TYR A 421 -16.11 0.84 5.31
N ALA A 422 -16.38 1.01 6.60
CA ALA A 422 -16.80 -0.08 7.49
C ALA A 422 -18.14 -0.71 7.04
N THR A 423 -19.09 0.11 6.60
CA THR A 423 -20.40 -0.34 6.08
C THR A 423 -20.23 -1.12 4.79
N PHE A 424 -19.43 -0.62 3.85
CA PHE A 424 -19.13 -1.29 2.59
C PHE A 424 -18.44 -2.64 2.84
N GLU A 425 -17.36 -2.66 3.63
CA GLU A 425 -16.63 -3.88 3.97
C GLU A 425 -17.55 -4.92 4.62
N SER A 426 -18.28 -4.54 5.67
CA SER A 426 -19.23 -5.43 6.37
C SER A 426 -20.31 -5.96 5.43
N GLY A 427 -20.85 -5.12 4.54
CA GLY A 427 -21.83 -5.52 3.54
C GLY A 427 -21.28 -6.55 2.56
N VAL A 428 -20.04 -6.36 2.08
CA VAL A 428 -19.38 -7.34 1.20
C VAL A 428 -19.27 -8.69 1.88
N TYR A 429 -18.79 -8.78 3.13
CA TYR A 429 -18.69 -10.05 3.84
C TYR A 429 -20.04 -10.69 4.12
N LYS A 430 -21.07 -9.92 4.47
CA LYS A 430 -22.45 -10.41 4.66
C LYS A 430 -23.07 -10.93 3.37
N SER A 431 -22.68 -10.40 2.22
CA SER A 431 -23.20 -10.88 0.93
C SER A 431 -22.66 -12.25 0.53
N LEU A 432 -21.61 -12.71 1.18
CA LEU A 432 -20.92 -13.98 0.93
C LEU A 432 -21.28 -15.08 1.94
N SER A 433 -22.05 -14.76 2.97
CA SER A 433 -22.47 -15.68 4.03
C SER A 433 -23.82 -16.38 3.75
#